data_0fc189b89c0d7d2da7743cf270a4e314
#
_entry.id   0fc189b89c0d7d2da7743cf270a4e314
#
_cell.length_a   1.000
_cell.length_b   1.000
_cell.length_c   1.000
_cell.angle_alpha   90.00
_cell.angle_beta   90.00
_cell.angle_gamma   90.00
#
_symmetry.space_group_name_H-M   'P 1'
#
loop_
_entity.id
_entity.type
_entity.pdbx_description
1 polymer ?
#
loop_
_entity_poly.entity_id
_entity_poly.type
_entity_poly.pdbx_seq_one_letter_code
_entity_poly.pdbx_strand_id
1 'polypeptide(L)'
;MKKIFVAVLAMAGVVACNTVDTLDVPQNPEIRFANAFVENATRANEALDPSTTTESLTAFDVWGFMDKVDGTVFVGEDVTGSKNNFTYANTQYWAPGHKYYFYAVAPMNSETVNVVPATDNATAKAGLGTINFKNIDGTEDLLYAAQQAVDAPALGEAKTVMLTFNHLLSKVKFTFTNGFTNNNAKIDVKNVRMTAPETATATLAAENSWANHAGELTLAFGDACAKTAAGKTQVAADERLTIPAGAEQKYTVTFEVALYMGDVVAYSGTKTATIEGVALEIG
;
A
#
# COMPACT_ATOMS: atom_id res chain seq x y z
N MET A 1 -75.79 -7.61 -60.23
CA MET A 1 -75.17 -8.92 -60.30
C MET A 1 -73.77 -8.77 -59.71
N LYS A 2 -73.60 -9.10 -58.41
CA LYS A 2 -72.35 -8.95 -57.72
C LYS A 2 -71.76 -10.34 -57.55
N LYS A 3 -70.57 -10.59 -58.10
CA LYS A 3 -69.83 -11.82 -57.95
C LYS A 3 -68.99 -11.72 -56.66
N ILE A 4 -69.25 -12.61 -55.70
CA ILE A 4 -68.48 -12.73 -54.47
C ILE A 4 -67.40 -13.76 -54.78
N PHE A 5 -66.10 -13.33 -54.64
CA PHE A 5 -64.98 -14.20 -54.64
C PHE A 5 -64.66 -14.60 -53.16
N VAL A 6 -64.79 -15.91 -52.86
CA VAL A 6 -64.34 -16.45 -51.62
C VAL A 6 -62.86 -16.83 -51.79
N ALA A 7 -61.97 -16.14 -51.13
CA ALA A 7 -60.57 -16.54 -51.04
C ALA A 7 -60.40 -17.48 -49.87
N VAL A 8 -60.05 -18.71 -50.16
CA VAL A 8 -59.63 -19.70 -49.15
C VAL A 8 -58.18 -19.42 -48.77
N LEU A 9 -57.97 -18.91 -47.56
CA LEU A 9 -56.61 -18.69 -47.01
C LEU A 9 -56.14 -20.00 -46.43
N ALA A 10 -55.24 -20.69 -47.11
CA ALA A 10 -54.52 -21.83 -46.57
C ALA A 10 -53.50 -21.34 -45.51
N MET A 11 -53.80 -21.59 -44.23
CA MET A 11 -52.80 -21.39 -43.19
C MET A 11 -51.79 -22.54 -43.27
N ALA A 12 -50.62 -22.25 -43.87
CA ALA A 12 -49.46 -23.10 -43.68
C ALA A 12 -48.92 -22.84 -42.24
N GLY A 13 -49.07 -23.82 -41.36
CA GLY A 13 -48.47 -23.77 -40.05
C GLY A 13 -46.95 -23.79 -40.17
N VAL A 14 -46.34 -22.64 -39.94
CA VAL A 14 -44.91 -22.55 -39.74
C VAL A 14 -44.66 -23.10 -38.33
N VAL A 15 -44.22 -24.34 -38.23
CA VAL A 15 -43.55 -24.84 -37.00
C VAL A 15 -42.25 -24.12 -36.91
N ALA A 16 -42.25 -23.00 -36.18
CA ALA A 16 -41.02 -22.37 -35.75
C ALA A 16 -40.33 -23.33 -34.79
N CYS A 17 -39.31 -24.03 -35.26
CA CYS A 17 -38.32 -24.63 -34.36
C CYS A 17 -37.71 -23.44 -33.58
N ASN A 18 -38.14 -23.30 -32.30
CA ASN A 18 -37.46 -22.52 -31.32
C ASN A 18 -36.19 -23.22 -30.89
N THR A 19 -35.25 -23.42 -31.79
CA THR A 19 -33.86 -23.47 -31.39
C THR A 19 -33.45 -21.97 -31.27
N VAL A 20 -33.54 -21.43 -30.10
CA VAL A 20 -32.78 -20.23 -29.76
C VAL A 20 -31.34 -20.70 -29.82
N ASP A 21 -30.75 -20.66 -31.02
CA ASP A 21 -29.31 -20.58 -31.14
C ASP A 21 -28.95 -19.25 -30.45
N THR A 22 -28.69 -19.31 -29.16
CA THR A 22 -27.92 -18.28 -28.48
C THR A 22 -26.58 -18.27 -29.17
N LEU A 23 -26.44 -17.39 -30.16
CA LEU A 23 -25.14 -17.05 -30.68
C LEU A 23 -24.30 -16.68 -29.44
N ASP A 24 -23.40 -17.55 -29.10
CA ASP A 24 -22.41 -17.31 -28.04
C ASP A 24 -21.44 -16.24 -28.56
N VAL A 25 -21.93 -14.99 -28.50
CA VAL A 25 -21.13 -13.83 -28.91
C VAL A 25 -20.05 -13.68 -27.85
N PRO A 26 -18.77 -13.85 -28.20
CA PRO A 26 -17.69 -13.68 -27.26
C PRO A 26 -17.82 -12.32 -26.58
N GLN A 27 -18.04 -12.32 -25.27
CA GLN A 27 -18.18 -11.09 -24.50
C GLN A 27 -16.78 -10.60 -24.07
N ASN A 28 -16.65 -9.30 -23.89
CA ASN A 28 -15.46 -8.75 -23.29
C ASN A 28 -15.30 -9.35 -21.89
N PRO A 29 -14.15 -9.94 -21.58
CA PRO A 29 -13.93 -10.50 -20.25
C PRO A 29 -13.87 -9.41 -19.18
N GLU A 30 -14.35 -9.74 -18.00
CA GLU A 30 -14.29 -8.89 -16.82
C GLU A 30 -12.83 -8.62 -16.42
N ILE A 31 -12.53 -7.39 -15.97
CA ILE A 31 -11.26 -7.07 -15.33
C ILE A 31 -11.28 -7.65 -13.92
N ARG A 32 -10.34 -8.54 -13.61
CA ARG A 32 -10.22 -9.20 -12.32
C ARG A 32 -8.88 -8.93 -11.69
N PHE A 33 -8.87 -8.83 -10.36
CA PHE A 33 -7.66 -8.67 -9.56
C PHE A 33 -7.35 -9.96 -8.79
N ALA A 34 -6.07 -10.28 -8.66
CA ALA A 34 -5.60 -11.41 -7.88
C ALA A 34 -4.21 -11.15 -7.31
N ASN A 35 -3.83 -11.99 -6.33
CA ASN A 35 -2.49 -12.02 -5.76
C ASN A 35 -2.00 -10.63 -5.31
N ALA A 36 -2.82 -9.91 -4.54
CA ALA A 36 -2.39 -8.66 -3.92
C ALA A 36 -1.38 -8.97 -2.81
N PHE A 37 -0.12 -9.13 -3.17
CA PHE A 37 0.97 -9.40 -2.26
C PHE A 37 1.69 -8.11 -1.88
N VAL A 38 2.13 -8.04 -0.63
CA VAL A 38 3.09 -7.03 -0.19
C VAL A 38 4.49 -7.60 -0.42
N GLU A 39 5.28 -6.92 -1.23
CA GLU A 39 6.69 -7.26 -1.39
C GLU A 39 7.43 -6.86 -0.11
N ASN A 40 8.08 -7.84 0.52
CA ASN A 40 9.02 -7.56 1.60
C ASN A 40 10.27 -6.93 0.96
N ALA A 41 10.23 -5.60 0.76
CA ALA A 41 11.44 -4.86 0.46
C ALA A 41 12.46 -5.16 1.57
N THR A 42 13.66 -5.57 1.16
CA THR A 42 14.78 -5.82 2.04
C THR A 42 15.11 -4.55 2.80
N ARG A 43 14.49 -4.37 3.95
CA ARG A 43 14.92 -3.36 4.90
C ARG A 43 16.33 -3.77 5.31
N ALA A 44 17.31 -2.93 4.98
CA ALA A 44 18.72 -3.20 5.16
C ALA A 44 18.98 -3.86 6.54
N ASN A 45 19.54 -5.07 6.54
CA ASN A 45 20.03 -5.88 7.66
C ASN A 45 19.15 -6.99 8.26
N GLU A 46 18.01 -7.34 7.73
CA GLU A 46 17.45 -8.66 8.05
C GLU A 46 17.77 -9.61 6.90
N ALA A 47 18.54 -10.66 7.20
CA ALA A 47 18.76 -11.76 6.27
C ALA A 47 17.37 -12.28 5.86
N LEU A 48 17.04 -12.17 4.58
CA LEU A 48 15.79 -12.67 4.05
C LEU A 48 15.67 -14.15 4.38
N ASP A 49 14.72 -14.48 5.24
CA ASP A 49 14.16 -15.82 5.25
C ASP A 49 13.13 -15.87 4.11
N PRO A 50 13.42 -16.54 2.97
CA PRO A 50 12.47 -16.67 1.88
C PRO A 50 11.22 -17.47 2.25
N SER A 51 11.11 -17.94 3.48
CA SER A 51 9.95 -18.64 4.03
C SER A 51 8.97 -17.71 4.76
N THR A 52 9.30 -16.44 4.99
CA THR A 52 8.36 -15.50 5.60
C THR A 52 7.32 -15.07 4.60
N THR A 53 6.15 -15.57 4.82
CA THR A 53 4.88 -15.35 4.13
C THR A 53 4.72 -13.92 3.64
N THR A 54 4.64 -13.75 2.33
CA THR A 54 4.07 -12.58 1.68
C THR A 54 2.70 -12.32 2.31
N GLU A 55 2.55 -11.22 3.04
CA GLU A 55 1.25 -10.84 3.56
C GLU A 55 0.33 -10.53 2.37
N SER A 56 -0.79 -11.22 2.34
CA SER A 56 -1.81 -11.01 1.32
C SER A 56 -2.77 -9.94 1.83
N LEU A 57 -2.88 -8.83 1.11
CA LEU A 57 -3.90 -7.82 1.39
C LEU A 57 -5.29 -8.39 1.16
N THR A 58 -6.25 -7.88 1.92
CA THR A 58 -7.66 -8.22 1.79
C THR A 58 -8.52 -7.06 1.27
N ALA A 59 -7.97 -5.84 1.24
CA ALA A 59 -8.66 -4.65 0.78
C ALA A 59 -7.66 -3.58 0.29
N PHE A 60 -8.03 -2.87 -0.78
CA PHE A 60 -7.28 -1.74 -1.35
C PHE A 60 -8.19 -0.92 -2.27
N ASP A 61 -7.82 0.32 -2.53
CA ASP A 61 -8.45 1.17 -3.54
C ASP A 61 -7.71 1.05 -4.87
N VAL A 62 -8.44 1.05 -6.00
CA VAL A 62 -7.83 0.95 -7.33
C VAL A 62 -8.21 2.11 -8.24
N TRP A 63 -7.22 2.59 -9.00
CA TRP A 63 -7.36 3.49 -10.13
C TRP A 63 -6.95 2.75 -11.41
N GLY A 64 -7.70 2.95 -12.47
CA GLY A 64 -7.44 2.30 -13.75
C GLY A 64 -7.64 3.23 -14.91
N PHE A 65 -6.71 3.20 -15.87
CA PHE A 65 -6.74 4.01 -17.08
C PHE A 65 -6.46 3.15 -18.31
N MET A 66 -7.11 3.48 -19.40
CA MET A 66 -6.89 2.87 -20.71
C MET A 66 -6.21 3.88 -21.64
N ASP A 67 -5.44 3.43 -22.61
CA ASP A 67 -4.62 4.25 -23.53
C ASP A 67 -5.42 5.01 -24.61
N LYS A 68 -6.62 5.48 -24.28
CA LYS A 68 -7.44 6.33 -25.15
C LYS A 68 -7.85 7.63 -24.45
N VAL A 69 -8.36 8.58 -25.21
CA VAL A 69 -8.99 9.80 -24.65
C VAL A 69 -10.18 9.38 -23.78
N ASP A 70 -10.34 10.00 -22.62
CA ASP A 70 -11.35 9.65 -21.61
C ASP A 70 -11.32 8.16 -21.20
N GLY A 71 -10.11 7.60 -21.14
CA GLY A 71 -9.89 6.19 -20.86
C GLY A 71 -9.89 5.82 -19.36
N THR A 72 -10.52 6.60 -18.49
CA THR A 72 -10.67 6.26 -17.07
C THR A 72 -11.55 5.03 -16.92
N VAL A 73 -11.08 4.05 -16.15
CA VAL A 73 -11.74 2.77 -15.90
C VAL A 73 -12.14 2.63 -14.43
N PHE A 74 -11.25 2.98 -13.51
CA PHE A 74 -11.49 3.00 -12.06
C PHE A 74 -11.04 4.33 -11.47
N VAL A 75 -11.76 4.81 -10.45
CA VAL A 75 -11.47 6.07 -9.73
C VAL A 75 -11.62 5.81 -8.23
N GLY A 76 -10.59 5.25 -7.59
CA GLY A 76 -10.66 4.90 -6.18
C GLY A 76 -11.77 3.88 -5.91
N GLU A 77 -11.86 2.84 -6.74
CA GLU A 77 -12.85 1.77 -6.54
C GLU A 77 -12.39 0.84 -5.43
N ASP A 78 -13.27 0.59 -4.48
CA ASP A 78 -13.03 -0.32 -3.36
C ASP A 78 -12.92 -1.77 -3.86
N VAL A 79 -11.78 -2.41 -3.60
CA VAL A 79 -11.54 -3.81 -3.97
C VAL A 79 -11.31 -4.62 -2.71
N THR A 80 -12.14 -5.65 -2.50
CA THR A 80 -12.05 -6.52 -1.32
C THR A 80 -12.01 -7.99 -1.70
N GLY A 81 -11.31 -8.80 -0.90
CA GLY A 81 -11.22 -10.23 -1.17
C GLY A 81 -9.99 -10.89 -0.57
N SER A 82 -9.57 -11.99 -1.16
CA SER A 82 -8.35 -12.68 -0.76
C SER A 82 -7.81 -13.54 -1.89
N LYS A 83 -6.49 -13.67 -1.97
CA LYS A 83 -5.78 -14.52 -2.96
C LYS A 83 -6.20 -14.18 -4.40
N ASN A 84 -6.99 -15.05 -5.03
CA ASN A 84 -7.42 -14.94 -6.42
C ASN A 84 -8.89 -14.50 -6.56
N ASN A 85 -9.52 -14.09 -5.48
CA ASN A 85 -10.94 -13.78 -5.46
C ASN A 85 -11.19 -12.41 -4.85
N PHE A 86 -10.82 -11.39 -5.60
CA PHE A 86 -11.14 -9.99 -5.29
C PHE A 86 -12.38 -9.55 -6.05
N THR A 87 -13.24 -8.78 -5.40
CA THR A 87 -14.49 -8.24 -5.93
C THR A 87 -14.56 -6.73 -5.71
N TYR A 88 -15.32 -6.06 -6.56
CA TYR A 88 -15.60 -4.63 -6.52
C TYR A 88 -17.02 -4.36 -7.05
N ALA A 89 -17.59 -3.19 -6.76
CA ALA A 89 -19.01 -2.95 -7.01
C ALA A 89 -19.34 -2.73 -8.49
N ASN A 90 -18.53 -1.96 -9.21
CA ASN A 90 -18.83 -1.50 -10.56
C ASN A 90 -18.05 -2.29 -11.61
N THR A 91 -18.53 -3.49 -11.96
CA THR A 91 -17.85 -4.40 -12.88
C THR A 91 -17.40 -3.70 -14.16
N GLN A 92 -16.10 -3.79 -14.44
CA GLN A 92 -15.45 -3.26 -15.63
C GLN A 92 -14.98 -4.39 -16.54
N TYR A 93 -14.91 -4.12 -17.84
CA TYR A 93 -14.56 -5.10 -18.86
C TYR A 93 -13.36 -4.64 -19.69
N TRP A 94 -12.55 -5.58 -20.09
CA TRP A 94 -11.46 -5.32 -21.02
C TRP A 94 -12.00 -4.87 -22.38
N ALA A 95 -11.41 -3.83 -22.97
CA ALA A 95 -11.61 -3.46 -24.37
C ALA A 95 -10.40 -3.98 -25.19
N PRO A 96 -10.59 -4.95 -26.09
CA PRO A 96 -9.50 -5.51 -26.88
C PRO A 96 -8.76 -4.44 -27.70
N GLY A 97 -7.45 -4.63 -27.87
CA GLY A 97 -6.60 -3.72 -28.64
C GLY A 97 -6.11 -2.49 -27.86
N HIS A 98 -6.44 -2.37 -26.60
CA HIS A 98 -5.98 -1.30 -25.71
C HIS A 98 -4.98 -1.78 -24.65
N LYS A 99 -4.14 -0.85 -24.18
CA LYS A 99 -3.29 -1.03 -23.00
C LYS A 99 -3.92 -0.36 -21.79
N TYR A 100 -3.74 -1.00 -20.64
CA TYR A 100 -4.27 -0.54 -19.37
C TYR A 100 -3.16 -0.25 -18.39
N TYR A 101 -3.42 0.67 -17.47
CA TYR A 101 -2.55 1.10 -16.40
C TYR A 101 -3.35 1.05 -15.11
N PHE A 102 -2.93 0.21 -14.18
CA PHE A 102 -3.60 0.03 -12.89
C PHE A 102 -2.68 0.48 -11.77
N TYR A 103 -3.27 1.17 -10.83
CA TYR A 103 -2.61 1.66 -9.63
C TYR A 103 -3.50 1.33 -8.44
N ALA A 104 -2.88 0.87 -7.35
CA ALA A 104 -3.63 0.53 -6.15
C ALA A 104 -2.93 1.09 -4.91
N VAL A 105 -3.73 1.48 -3.94
CA VAL A 105 -3.28 2.06 -2.66
C VAL A 105 -3.96 1.31 -1.52
N ALA A 106 -3.21 1.01 -0.48
CA ALA A 106 -3.72 0.50 0.78
C ALA A 106 -3.10 1.30 1.95
N PRO A 107 -3.82 1.46 3.06
CA PRO A 107 -5.12 0.87 3.39
C PRO A 107 -6.28 1.52 2.62
N MET A 108 -7.32 0.74 2.37
CA MET A 108 -8.54 1.16 1.69
C MET A 108 -9.30 2.19 2.54
N ASN A 109 -9.80 3.27 1.90
CA ASN A 109 -10.64 4.30 2.52
C ASN A 109 -10.04 4.92 3.80
N SER A 110 -8.71 5.02 3.92
CA SER A 110 -8.08 5.61 5.09
C SER A 110 -8.25 7.13 5.12
N GLU A 111 -8.61 7.67 6.29
CA GLU A 111 -8.70 9.12 6.51
C GLU A 111 -7.31 9.81 6.51
N THR A 112 -6.23 9.03 6.61
CA THR A 112 -4.85 9.52 6.60
C THR A 112 -4.27 9.62 5.20
N VAL A 113 -4.94 9.01 4.20
CA VAL A 113 -4.47 8.87 2.81
C VAL A 113 -5.40 9.63 1.88
N ASN A 114 -4.92 10.71 1.28
CA ASN A 114 -5.67 11.46 0.27
C ASN A 114 -4.96 11.37 -1.08
N VAL A 115 -5.48 10.53 -1.97
CA VAL A 115 -4.97 10.35 -3.33
C VAL A 115 -5.46 11.46 -4.24
N VAL A 116 -4.55 12.11 -4.94
CA VAL A 116 -4.83 13.08 -6.00
C VAL A 116 -4.37 12.45 -7.33
N PRO A 117 -5.27 11.78 -8.04
CA PRO A 117 -4.91 11.06 -9.25
C PRO A 117 -4.53 12.01 -10.39
N ALA A 118 -3.75 11.48 -11.34
CA ALA A 118 -3.44 12.17 -12.58
C ALA A 118 -4.71 12.52 -13.35
N THR A 119 -4.79 13.73 -13.90
CA THR A 119 -6.00 14.27 -14.53
C THR A 119 -6.08 13.99 -16.03
N ASP A 120 -4.99 13.55 -16.64
CA ASP A 120 -4.92 13.24 -18.08
C ASP A 120 -4.21 11.90 -18.32
N ASN A 121 -4.54 11.28 -19.47
CA ASN A 121 -4.01 9.95 -19.81
C ASN A 121 -2.50 9.91 -20.01
N ALA A 122 -1.85 11.01 -20.40
CA ALA A 122 -0.40 11.03 -20.57
C ALA A 122 0.28 10.95 -19.22
N THR A 123 -0.18 11.73 -18.25
CA THR A 123 0.31 11.71 -16.86
C THR A 123 -0.06 10.40 -16.17
N ALA A 124 -1.28 9.88 -16.39
CA ALA A 124 -1.73 8.61 -15.83
C ALA A 124 -0.91 7.39 -16.29
N LYS A 125 -0.30 7.44 -17.48
CA LYS A 125 0.65 6.41 -17.95
C LYS A 125 1.98 6.44 -17.21
N ALA A 126 2.37 7.60 -16.68
CA ALA A 126 3.64 7.77 -15.94
C ALA A 126 3.52 7.40 -14.46
N GLY A 127 2.30 7.49 -13.89
CA GLY A 127 2.05 7.20 -12.49
C GLY A 127 0.63 7.57 -12.06
N LEU A 128 0.24 7.19 -10.85
CA LEU A 128 -1.08 7.52 -10.31
C LEU A 128 -1.25 9.04 -10.09
N GLY A 129 -0.20 9.75 -9.74
CA GLY A 129 -0.25 11.14 -9.31
C GLY A 129 0.42 11.33 -7.95
N THR A 130 -0.31 11.90 -6.97
CA THR A 130 0.26 12.14 -5.63
C THR A 130 -0.64 11.58 -4.52
N ILE A 131 -0.01 11.30 -3.37
CA ILE A 131 -0.70 11.01 -2.10
C ILE A 131 -0.29 12.09 -1.10
N ASN A 132 -1.27 12.77 -0.51
CA ASN A 132 -1.05 13.53 0.71
C ASN A 132 -1.30 12.59 1.88
N PHE A 133 -0.25 12.30 2.65
CA PHE A 133 -0.30 11.36 3.77
C PHE A 133 -0.14 12.10 5.10
N LYS A 134 -0.90 11.66 6.10
CA LYS A 134 -0.81 12.11 7.48
C LYS A 134 -0.50 10.93 8.40
N ASN A 135 0.70 10.90 8.95
CA ASN A 135 1.06 9.93 9.98
C ASN A 135 0.42 10.35 11.32
N ILE A 136 -0.27 9.43 11.99
CA ILE A 136 -0.92 9.72 13.27
C ILE A 136 -0.09 9.19 14.45
N ASP A 137 0.41 7.96 14.37
CA ASP A 137 1.11 7.29 15.48
C ASP A 137 2.22 6.32 15.02
N GLY A 138 2.44 6.20 13.71
CA GLY A 138 3.43 5.30 13.13
C GLY A 138 3.03 3.83 13.11
N THR A 139 1.74 3.51 13.21
CA THR A 139 1.25 2.11 13.14
C THR A 139 0.62 1.76 11.80
N GLU A 140 0.06 2.73 11.09
CA GLU A 140 -0.54 2.51 9.77
C GLU A 140 0.53 2.46 8.69
N ASP A 141 0.50 1.40 7.88
CA ASP A 141 1.40 1.23 6.75
C ASP A 141 0.74 1.73 5.46
N LEU A 142 1.48 2.49 4.68
CA LEU A 142 1.04 2.98 3.38
C LEU A 142 1.69 2.15 2.27
N LEU A 143 0.84 1.49 1.48
CA LEU A 143 1.26 0.57 0.43
C LEU A 143 0.79 1.04 -0.94
N TYR A 144 1.60 0.83 -1.95
CA TYR A 144 1.32 1.19 -3.33
C TYR A 144 1.71 0.08 -4.30
N ALA A 145 0.83 -0.18 -5.28
CA ALA A 145 1.11 -1.07 -6.40
C ALA A 145 0.85 -0.37 -7.73
N ALA A 146 1.65 -0.70 -8.73
CA ALA A 146 1.47 -0.25 -10.10
C ALA A 146 1.63 -1.42 -11.07
N GLN A 147 0.68 -1.57 -11.99
CA GLN A 147 0.76 -2.50 -13.10
C GLN A 147 0.52 -1.76 -14.40
N GLN A 148 1.57 -1.49 -15.14
CA GLN A 148 1.56 -0.60 -16.29
C GLN A 148 1.61 -1.35 -17.62
N ALA A 149 1.03 -0.74 -18.65
CA ALA A 149 1.05 -1.21 -20.04
C ALA A 149 0.53 -2.65 -20.24
N VAL A 150 -0.50 -3.02 -19.47
CA VAL A 150 -1.15 -4.34 -19.55
C VAL A 150 -1.99 -4.40 -20.82
N ASP A 151 -1.63 -5.29 -21.76
CA ASP A 151 -2.43 -5.52 -22.96
C ASP A 151 -3.78 -6.16 -22.58
N ALA A 152 -4.87 -5.64 -23.10
CA ALA A 152 -6.18 -6.28 -22.99
C ALA A 152 -6.15 -7.67 -23.64
N PRO A 153 -6.82 -8.68 -23.08
CA PRO A 153 -6.95 -9.98 -23.69
C PRO A 153 -7.82 -9.93 -24.95
N ALA A 154 -7.73 -10.97 -25.78
CA ALA A 154 -8.66 -11.16 -26.88
C ALA A 154 -10.09 -11.43 -26.36
N LEU A 155 -11.09 -11.26 -27.22
CA LEU A 155 -12.48 -11.58 -26.90
C LEU A 155 -12.62 -13.03 -26.43
N GLY A 156 -13.26 -13.23 -25.29
CA GLY A 156 -13.47 -14.54 -24.69
C GLY A 156 -12.28 -15.10 -23.90
N GLU A 157 -11.14 -14.40 -23.86
CA GLU A 157 -9.97 -14.80 -23.08
C GLU A 157 -9.95 -14.09 -21.72
N ALA A 158 -9.86 -14.86 -20.63
CA ALA A 158 -9.75 -14.28 -19.28
C ALA A 158 -8.32 -13.76 -19.02
N LYS A 159 -8.22 -12.59 -18.41
CA LYS A 159 -6.95 -12.04 -17.91
C LYS A 159 -7.15 -11.41 -16.53
N THR A 160 -6.24 -11.71 -15.62
CA THR A 160 -6.25 -11.20 -14.27
C THR A 160 -5.10 -10.21 -14.08
N VAL A 161 -5.37 -9.10 -13.42
CA VAL A 161 -4.37 -8.09 -13.01
C VAL A 161 -3.77 -8.55 -11.69
N MET A 162 -2.47 -8.76 -11.68
CA MET A 162 -1.72 -9.12 -10.48
C MET A 162 -1.06 -7.87 -9.91
N LEU A 163 -1.27 -7.61 -8.62
CA LEU A 163 -0.76 -6.41 -7.95
C LEU A 163 0.31 -6.82 -6.93
N THR A 164 1.50 -6.22 -7.05
CA THR A 164 2.55 -6.31 -6.05
C THR A 164 2.67 -4.97 -5.35
N PHE A 165 2.39 -4.96 -4.05
CA PHE A 165 2.43 -3.76 -3.23
C PHE A 165 3.80 -3.57 -2.61
N ASN A 166 4.27 -2.33 -2.61
CA ASN A 166 5.51 -1.89 -1.98
C ASN A 166 5.18 -0.93 -0.84
N HIS A 167 5.96 -0.99 0.22
CA HIS A 167 5.87 -0.03 1.32
C HIS A 167 6.32 1.35 0.85
N LEU A 168 5.62 2.39 1.24
CA LEU A 168 6.00 3.78 0.98
C LEU A 168 6.63 4.46 2.20
N LEU A 169 6.52 3.86 3.39
CA LEU A 169 7.04 4.39 4.64
C LEU A 169 8.35 3.70 5.06
N SER A 170 9.14 4.39 5.86
CA SER A 170 10.34 3.82 6.50
C SER A 170 9.98 3.23 7.85
N LYS A 171 10.55 2.07 8.18
CA LYS A 171 10.42 1.43 9.49
C LYS A 171 11.59 1.81 10.39
N VAL A 172 11.30 2.34 11.57
CA VAL A 172 12.30 2.76 12.58
C VAL A 172 12.20 1.88 13.80
N LYS A 173 13.38 1.51 14.33
CA LYS A 173 13.56 0.69 15.54
C LYS A 173 14.75 1.20 16.32
N PHE A 174 14.63 1.28 17.64
CA PHE A 174 15.74 1.69 18.51
C PHE A 174 16.37 0.53 19.23
N THR A 175 17.69 0.54 19.26
CA THR A 175 18.51 -0.43 19.99
C THR A 175 19.43 0.32 20.94
N PHE A 176 19.49 -0.11 22.20
CA PHE A 176 20.33 0.48 23.24
C PHE A 176 21.32 -0.54 23.77
N THR A 177 22.58 -0.13 23.86
CA THR A 177 23.65 -0.96 24.42
C THR A 177 24.15 -0.33 25.72
N ASN A 178 24.22 -1.12 26.80
CA ASN A 178 24.88 -0.70 28.01
C ASN A 178 26.41 -0.75 27.79
N GLY A 179 27.01 0.40 27.51
CA GLY A 179 28.44 0.56 27.21
C GLY A 179 29.34 0.62 28.45
N PHE A 180 28.84 0.44 29.68
CA PHE A 180 29.68 0.41 30.86
C PHE A 180 30.57 -0.84 30.89
N THR A 181 31.78 -0.72 31.44
CA THR A 181 32.71 -1.83 31.64
C THR A 181 32.57 -2.47 33.03
N ASN A 182 31.91 -1.79 33.96
CA ASN A 182 31.67 -2.30 35.32
C ASN A 182 30.49 -3.26 35.31
N ASN A 183 30.72 -4.52 35.66
CA ASN A 183 29.70 -5.57 35.70
C ASN A 183 28.53 -5.31 36.67
N ASN A 184 28.72 -4.41 37.65
CA ASN A 184 27.64 -4.00 38.56
C ASN A 184 26.77 -2.87 37.98
N ALA A 185 27.17 -2.27 36.82
CA ALA A 185 26.44 -1.23 36.19
C ALA A 185 25.27 -1.84 35.34
N LYS A 186 24.05 -1.49 35.69
CA LYS A 186 22.84 -1.84 34.93
C LYS A 186 22.10 -0.57 34.50
N ILE A 187 21.45 -0.61 33.36
CA ILE A 187 20.66 0.52 32.86
C ILE A 187 19.19 0.14 32.65
N ASP A 188 18.32 1.05 33.00
CA ASP A 188 16.97 1.11 32.45
C ASP A 188 16.93 2.18 31.35
N VAL A 189 16.21 1.91 30.27
CA VAL A 189 15.83 2.91 29.26
C VAL A 189 14.33 2.77 29.02
N LYS A 190 13.60 3.84 29.24
CA LYS A 190 12.15 3.88 29.19
C LYS A 190 11.63 5.06 28.38
N ASN A 191 10.37 4.98 28.00
CA ASN A 191 9.66 6.08 27.31
C ASN A 191 10.42 6.61 26.10
N VAL A 192 10.97 5.71 25.27
CA VAL A 192 11.68 6.09 24.06
C VAL A 192 10.72 6.73 23.06
N ARG A 193 11.04 7.93 22.60
CA ARG A 193 10.23 8.72 21.67
C ARG A 193 11.10 9.37 20.61
N MET A 194 10.56 9.54 19.41
CA MET A 194 11.21 10.27 18.32
C MET A 194 10.25 11.29 17.73
N THR A 195 10.72 12.50 17.47
CA THR A 195 9.99 13.50 16.68
C THR A 195 10.28 13.28 15.20
N ALA A 196 9.23 13.20 14.39
CA ALA A 196 9.27 12.95 12.95
C ALA A 196 8.25 13.85 12.22
N PRO A 197 8.32 14.01 10.89
CA PRO A 197 7.30 14.71 10.12
C PRO A 197 5.91 14.09 10.31
N GLU A 198 4.90 14.91 10.53
CA GLU A 198 3.50 14.48 10.64
C GLU A 198 2.87 14.26 9.27
N THR A 199 3.15 15.13 8.30
CA THR A 199 2.57 15.09 6.96
C THR A 199 3.62 15.22 5.88
N ALA A 200 3.36 14.63 4.72
CA ALA A 200 4.09 14.88 3.49
C ALA A 200 3.29 14.47 2.26
N THR A 201 3.82 14.80 1.08
CA THR A 201 3.26 14.43 -0.21
C THR A 201 4.18 13.41 -0.89
N ALA A 202 3.66 12.23 -1.21
CA ALA A 202 4.33 11.26 -2.07
C ALA A 202 3.96 11.50 -3.53
N THR A 203 4.94 11.49 -4.43
CA THR A 203 4.73 11.42 -5.88
C THR A 203 4.87 9.97 -6.32
N LEU A 204 3.83 9.44 -6.95
CA LEU A 204 3.73 8.05 -7.38
C LEU A 204 4.04 7.95 -8.89
N ALA A 205 5.27 7.62 -9.20
CA ALA A 205 5.80 7.50 -10.56
C ALA A 205 6.64 6.22 -10.70
N ALA A 206 7.51 6.16 -11.72
CA ALA A 206 8.47 5.06 -11.86
C ALA A 206 9.42 4.94 -10.66
N GLU A 207 9.77 6.10 -10.08
CA GLU A 207 10.47 6.19 -8.80
C GLU A 207 9.60 7.04 -7.87
N ASN A 208 9.19 6.46 -6.76
CA ASN A 208 8.39 7.16 -5.77
C ASN A 208 9.27 8.12 -4.95
N SER A 209 8.75 9.29 -4.63
CA SER A 209 9.49 10.29 -3.87
C SER A 209 8.59 11.04 -2.90
N TRP A 210 9.18 11.49 -1.79
CA TRP A 210 8.51 12.29 -0.78
C TRP A 210 8.97 13.73 -0.78
N ALA A 211 8.03 14.66 -0.59
CA ALA A 211 8.27 16.09 -0.51
C ALA A 211 7.26 16.77 0.42
N ASN A 212 7.42 18.08 0.64
CA ASN A 212 6.50 18.92 1.42
C ASN A 212 6.25 18.39 2.85
N HIS A 213 7.34 17.92 3.49
CA HIS A 213 7.28 17.50 4.89
C HIS A 213 6.85 18.67 5.79
N ALA A 214 5.87 18.44 6.66
CA ALA A 214 5.34 19.45 7.57
C ALA A 214 4.80 18.85 8.86
N GLY A 215 4.63 19.69 9.87
CA GLY A 215 4.19 19.29 11.21
C GLY A 215 5.25 18.49 11.97
N GLU A 216 4.97 18.22 13.22
CA GLU A 216 5.79 17.39 14.10
C GLU A 216 4.93 16.37 14.79
N LEU A 217 5.26 15.11 14.62
CA LEU A 217 4.65 13.97 15.27
C LEU A 217 5.64 13.34 16.25
N THR A 218 5.20 13.05 17.47
CA THR A 218 5.98 12.26 18.43
C THR A 218 5.58 10.79 18.36
N LEU A 219 6.48 9.98 17.82
CA LEU A 219 6.34 8.53 17.76
C LEU A 219 6.85 7.89 19.05
N ALA A 220 6.07 7.00 19.68
CA ALA A 220 6.42 6.32 20.91
C ALA A 220 6.89 4.88 20.62
N PHE A 221 8.07 4.53 21.13
CA PHE A 221 8.71 3.20 20.95
C PHE A 221 8.68 2.34 22.22
N GLY A 222 8.10 2.85 23.29
CA GLY A 222 8.00 2.13 24.56
C GLY A 222 9.30 2.06 25.34
N ASP A 223 9.42 1.05 26.20
CA ASP A 223 10.60 0.79 27.02
C ASP A 223 11.61 -0.08 26.27
N ALA A 224 12.89 0.17 26.44
CA ALA A 224 13.95 -0.60 25.77
C ALA A 224 14.75 -1.48 26.74
N CYS A 225 15.21 -0.92 27.86
CA CYS A 225 16.09 -1.63 28.81
C CYS A 225 15.42 -1.74 30.18
N ALA A 226 15.53 -2.92 30.78
CA ALA A 226 15.14 -3.21 32.17
C ALA A 226 16.32 -3.83 32.92
N LYS A 227 17.03 -3.03 33.72
CA LYS A 227 18.26 -3.43 34.44
C LYS A 227 19.25 -4.16 33.54
N THR A 228 19.42 -3.68 32.30
CA THR A 228 20.29 -4.31 31.30
C THR A 228 21.73 -4.24 31.73
N ALA A 229 22.38 -5.41 31.82
CA ALA A 229 23.77 -5.55 32.29
C ALA A 229 24.79 -4.92 31.34
N ALA A 230 25.99 -4.62 31.85
CA ALA A 230 27.11 -4.11 31.07
C ALA A 230 27.42 -4.98 29.85
N GLY A 231 27.68 -4.35 28.71
CA GLY A 231 27.94 -5.00 27.42
C GLY A 231 26.74 -5.68 26.76
N LYS A 232 25.54 -5.59 27.33
CA LYS A 232 24.33 -6.16 26.75
C LYS A 232 23.52 -5.10 25.97
N THR A 233 22.84 -5.58 24.95
CA THR A 233 21.97 -4.80 24.06
C THR A 233 20.52 -5.20 24.25
N GLN A 234 19.62 -4.24 24.22
CA GLN A 234 18.18 -4.41 24.25
C GLN A 234 17.54 -3.55 23.16
N VAL A 235 16.39 -3.97 22.69
CA VAL A 235 15.63 -3.30 21.65
C VAL A 235 14.40 -2.65 22.28
N ALA A 236 14.00 -1.47 21.81
CA ALA A 236 12.74 -0.86 22.21
C ALA A 236 11.56 -1.79 21.92
N ALA A 237 10.53 -1.70 22.77
CA ALA A 237 9.38 -2.62 22.72
C ALA A 237 8.66 -2.58 21.37
N ASP A 238 8.54 -1.37 20.82
CA ASP A 238 7.81 -1.12 19.56
C ASP A 238 8.76 -0.68 18.44
N GLU A 239 8.33 -0.91 17.23
CA GLU A 239 8.83 -0.26 16.01
C GLU A 239 7.76 0.67 15.46
N ARG A 240 8.15 1.69 14.69
CA ARG A 240 7.20 2.65 14.12
C ARG A 240 7.53 2.94 12.66
N LEU A 241 6.46 3.20 11.91
CA LEU A 241 6.55 3.68 10.55
C LEU A 241 6.62 5.20 10.54
N THR A 242 7.47 5.74 9.69
CA THR A 242 7.63 7.19 9.52
C THR A 242 7.75 7.55 8.05
N ILE A 243 7.41 8.79 7.73
CA ILE A 243 7.54 9.31 6.38
C ILE A 243 9.04 9.39 6.03
N PRO A 244 9.48 8.81 4.88
CA PRO A 244 10.85 8.93 4.41
C PRO A 244 11.26 10.39 4.22
N ALA A 245 12.47 10.74 4.63
CA ALA A 245 13.01 12.10 4.48
C ALA A 245 14.53 12.05 4.27
N GLY A 246 15.06 13.04 3.53
CA GLY A 246 16.47 13.14 3.21
C GLY A 246 17.37 13.34 4.43
N ALA A 247 18.67 13.28 4.22
CA ALA A 247 19.69 13.38 5.28
C ALA A 247 19.72 14.75 6.00
N GLU A 248 19.09 15.77 5.44
CA GLU A 248 18.91 17.09 6.05
C GLU A 248 17.87 17.11 7.18
N GLN A 249 16.99 16.11 7.21
CA GLN A 249 16.00 15.97 8.28
C GLN A 249 16.69 15.62 9.60
N LYS A 250 16.35 16.38 10.64
CA LYS A 250 16.81 16.09 12.01
C LYS A 250 15.72 15.43 12.79
N TYR A 251 16.08 14.35 13.51
CA TYR A 251 15.16 13.63 14.37
C TYR A 251 15.61 13.84 15.83
N THR A 252 14.69 14.28 16.68
CA THR A 252 14.94 14.40 18.11
C THR A 252 14.46 13.14 18.80
N VAL A 253 15.35 12.46 19.52
CA VAL A 253 15.02 11.25 20.29
C VAL A 253 15.12 11.60 21.77
N THR A 254 14.05 11.32 22.52
CA THR A 254 14.00 11.50 23.98
C THR A 254 13.73 10.18 24.67
N PHE A 255 14.36 9.96 25.81
CA PHE A 255 14.15 8.76 26.62
C PHE A 255 14.51 9.01 28.08
N GLU A 256 13.93 8.27 28.99
CA GLU A 256 14.30 8.23 30.39
C GLU A 256 15.37 7.20 30.60
N VAL A 257 16.41 7.52 31.37
CA VAL A 257 17.46 6.58 31.72
C VAL A 257 17.66 6.53 33.23
N ALA A 258 17.83 5.32 33.78
CA ALA A 258 18.33 5.12 35.11
C ALA A 258 19.58 4.21 35.07
N LEU A 259 20.65 4.62 35.80
CA LEU A 259 21.85 3.83 36.02
C LEU A 259 21.82 3.28 37.42
N TYR A 260 22.00 2.00 37.56
CA TYR A 260 22.15 1.27 38.82
C TYR A 260 23.61 0.82 39.01
N MET A 261 24.09 0.94 40.23
CA MET A 261 25.34 0.32 40.69
C MET A 261 24.96 -0.74 41.72
N GLY A 262 24.94 -2.00 41.31
CA GLY A 262 24.24 -3.05 42.04
C GLY A 262 22.74 -2.81 42.06
N ASP A 263 22.17 -2.66 43.26
CA ASP A 263 20.74 -2.37 43.43
C ASP A 263 20.43 -0.89 43.74
N VAL A 264 21.45 -0.02 43.78
CA VAL A 264 21.32 1.39 44.09
C VAL A 264 21.23 2.21 42.79
N VAL A 265 20.25 3.10 42.71
CA VAL A 265 20.14 4.08 41.61
C VAL A 265 21.23 5.13 41.77
N ALA A 266 22.22 5.11 40.89
CA ALA A 266 23.30 6.07 40.85
C ALA A 266 22.98 7.35 40.05
N TYR A 267 22.11 7.20 39.09
CA TYR A 267 21.62 8.32 38.24
C TYR A 267 20.23 7.99 37.70
N SER A 268 19.40 9.00 37.54
CA SER A 268 18.16 8.94 36.75
C SER A 268 17.85 10.29 36.12
N GLY A 269 17.24 10.30 34.94
CA GLY A 269 16.84 11.51 34.24
C GLY A 269 16.48 11.29 32.79
N THR A 270 15.88 12.32 32.21
CA THR A 270 15.57 12.34 30.78
C THR A 270 16.82 12.71 29.97
N LYS A 271 17.01 12.06 28.85
CA LYS A 271 18.05 12.34 27.86
C LYS A 271 17.40 12.70 26.53
N THR A 272 18.09 13.56 25.81
CA THR A 272 17.74 13.95 24.44
C THR A 272 18.96 13.73 23.57
N ALA A 273 18.73 13.10 22.42
CA ALA A 273 19.73 12.92 21.36
C ALA A 273 19.14 13.44 20.05
N THR A 274 20.00 13.99 19.20
CA THR A 274 19.62 14.39 17.83
C THR A 274 20.28 13.43 16.85
N ILE A 275 19.50 12.89 15.94
CA ILE A 275 19.97 12.08 14.81
C ILE A 275 20.03 13.00 13.60
N GLU A 276 21.20 13.16 13.01
CA GLU A 276 21.47 14.00 11.84
C GLU A 276 22.23 13.21 10.78
N GLY A 277 22.09 13.61 9.52
CA GLY A 277 22.82 13.01 8.39
C GLY A 277 22.34 11.61 8.01
N VAL A 278 21.14 11.20 8.46
CA VAL A 278 20.54 9.90 8.13
C VAL A 278 19.34 10.15 7.21
N ALA A 279 19.42 9.62 5.98
CA ALA A 279 18.25 9.54 5.11
C ALA A 279 17.42 8.32 5.52
N LEU A 280 16.12 8.50 5.66
CA LEU A 280 15.14 7.41 5.78
C LEU A 280 14.56 7.18 4.39
N GLU A 281 14.75 5.98 3.87
CA GLU A 281 14.34 5.60 2.52
C GLU A 281 12.99 4.87 2.54
N ILE A 282 12.35 4.80 1.38
CA ILE A 282 11.17 3.96 1.14
C ILE A 282 11.56 2.50 1.40
N GLY A 283 10.77 1.80 2.21
CA GLY A 283 11.04 0.46 2.69
C GLY A 283 10.65 -0.66 1.73
#